data_fbb2451eda8a05f86c06277723e816c6
#
_entry.id   fbb2451eda8a05f86c06277723e816c6
#
_cell.length_a   1.000
_cell.length_b   1.000
_cell.length_c   1.000
_cell.angle_alpha   90.00
_cell.angle_beta   90.00
_cell.angle_gamma   90.00
#
_symmetry.space_group_name_H-M   'P 1'
#
loop_
_entity.id
_entity.type
_entity.pdbx_description
1 polymer ?
#
loop_
_entity_poly.entity_id
_entity_poly.type
_entity_poly.pdbx_seq_one_letter_code
_entity_poly.pdbx_strand_id
1 'polypeptide(L)'
;MQCLERFGLHFDLGLQRGQVPVATELVRQCPNVRFMLNHIGVPDIKNNALDPWRQEIRALAAYPNAFCKMSGAATLADHQSWKPEDLQPALEHVIDCFGFERTAFGSDWPVMLSATAYPRWVEAAVWAVRGCSKAEKRRLFHDTAVDFYGLPPVLNT
;
A
#
# COMPACT_ATOMS: atom_id res chain seq x y z
N MET A 1 6.02 19.90 7.07
CA MET A 1 6.54 18.71 7.76
C MET A 1 6.83 18.95 9.24
N GLN A 2 7.52 20.03 9.65
CA GLN A 2 7.78 20.34 11.07
C GLN A 2 6.53 20.34 11.97
N CYS A 3 5.39 20.82 11.46
CA CYS A 3 4.13 20.77 12.22
C CYS A 3 3.64 19.32 12.44
N LEU A 4 3.79 18.44 11.45
CA LEU A 4 3.40 17.03 11.61
C LEU A 4 4.23 16.36 12.68
N GLU A 5 5.55 16.55 12.65
CA GLU A 5 6.46 16.05 13.67
C GLU A 5 6.10 16.57 15.06
N ARG A 6 5.92 17.89 15.19
CA ARG A 6 5.58 18.54 16.48
C ARG A 6 4.30 18.00 17.10
N PHE A 7 3.32 17.64 16.29
CA PHE A 7 2.01 17.14 16.76
C PHE A 7 1.88 15.61 16.70
N GLY A 8 2.95 14.90 16.36
CA GLY A 8 2.93 13.43 16.25
C GLY A 8 1.99 12.92 15.16
N LEU A 9 1.78 13.70 14.11
CA LEU A 9 0.89 13.34 13.00
C LEU A 9 1.64 12.54 11.94
N HIS A 10 0.93 11.64 11.28
CA HIS A 10 1.39 10.92 10.09
C HIS A 10 0.95 11.62 8.81
N PHE A 11 1.46 11.16 7.66
CA PHE A 11 1.13 11.73 6.36
C PHE A 11 0.91 10.66 5.30
N ASP A 12 -0.25 10.72 4.64
CA ASP A 12 -0.56 9.84 3.51
C ASP A 12 -0.04 10.46 2.20
N LEU A 13 0.82 9.72 1.49
CA LEU A 13 1.42 10.12 0.21
C LEU A 13 0.49 9.70 -0.94
N GLY A 14 -0.33 10.63 -1.44
CA GLY A 14 -1.09 10.46 -2.68
C GLY A 14 -0.23 10.88 -3.87
N LEU A 15 0.22 9.93 -4.66
CA LEU A 15 1.17 10.15 -5.76
C LEU A 15 0.53 9.90 -7.12
N GLN A 16 1.13 10.50 -8.14
CA GLN A 16 0.99 10.08 -9.53
C GLN A 16 2.14 9.15 -9.92
N ARG A 17 2.00 8.43 -11.03
CA ARG A 17 3.05 7.56 -11.57
C ARG A 17 4.36 8.34 -11.77
N GLY A 18 5.48 7.74 -11.36
CA GLY A 18 6.81 8.34 -11.46
C GLY A 18 7.16 9.34 -10.35
N GLN A 19 6.29 9.53 -9.34
CA GLN A 19 6.57 10.45 -8.22
C GLN A 19 7.17 9.78 -6.99
N VAL A 20 7.35 8.46 -6.98
CA VAL A 20 7.95 7.72 -5.84
C VAL A 20 9.34 8.26 -5.47
N PRO A 21 10.25 8.62 -6.41
CA PRO A 21 11.55 9.19 -6.06
C PRO A 21 11.45 10.51 -5.29
N VAL A 22 10.51 11.38 -5.65
CA VAL A 22 10.28 12.65 -4.94
C VAL A 22 9.75 12.41 -3.53
N ALA A 23 8.83 11.45 -3.38
CA ALA A 23 8.33 11.04 -2.07
C ALA A 23 9.43 10.41 -1.20
N THR A 24 10.33 9.62 -1.80
CA THR A 24 11.48 9.03 -1.11
C THR A 24 12.39 10.11 -0.52
N GLU A 25 12.66 11.16 -1.27
CA GLU A 25 13.46 12.29 -0.77
C GLU A 25 12.76 13.03 0.37
N LEU A 26 11.45 13.23 0.30
CA LEU A 26 10.66 13.82 1.38
C LEU A 26 10.72 12.95 2.66
N VAL A 27 10.52 11.63 2.52
CA VAL A 27 10.59 10.67 3.63
C VAL A 27 11.97 10.69 4.30
N ARG A 28 13.04 10.74 3.49
CA ARG A 28 14.43 10.84 3.95
C ARG A 28 14.67 12.10 4.78
N GLN A 29 14.11 13.24 4.36
CA GLN A 29 14.28 14.53 5.05
C GLN A 29 13.47 14.64 6.34
N CYS A 30 12.48 13.77 6.57
CA CYS A 30 11.56 13.85 7.68
C CYS A 30 11.50 12.53 8.47
N PRO A 31 12.60 12.10 9.11
CA PRO A 31 12.72 10.77 9.73
C PRO A 31 11.77 10.55 10.91
N ASN A 32 11.29 11.62 11.54
CA ASN A 32 10.38 11.57 12.68
C ASN A 32 8.88 11.63 12.28
N VAL A 33 8.58 11.75 10.98
CA VAL A 33 7.21 11.68 10.46
C VAL A 33 6.98 10.30 9.85
N ARG A 34 5.87 9.65 10.19
CA ARG A 34 5.44 8.38 9.57
C ARG A 34 4.68 8.67 8.28
N PHE A 35 5.04 7.98 7.20
CA PHE A 35 4.43 8.16 5.88
C PHE A 35 3.74 6.89 5.42
N MET A 36 2.52 7.01 4.90
CA MET A 36 1.79 5.92 4.25
C MET A 36 1.73 6.17 2.74
N LEU A 37 2.45 5.39 1.96
CA LEU A 37 2.33 5.42 0.50
C LEU A 37 0.98 4.86 0.06
N ASN A 38 0.12 5.67 -0.53
CA ASN A 38 -1.17 5.21 -1.06
C ASN A 38 -1.00 4.44 -2.37
N HIS A 39 -1.92 3.48 -2.60
CA HIS A 39 -2.12 2.78 -3.88
C HIS A 39 -0.82 2.18 -4.44
N ILE A 40 -0.02 1.56 -3.55
CA ILE A 40 1.25 0.90 -3.89
C ILE A 40 2.19 1.76 -4.77
N GLY A 41 2.06 3.09 -4.75
CA GLY A 41 2.89 4.01 -5.55
C GLY A 41 2.56 4.04 -7.04
N VAL A 42 1.36 3.65 -7.44
CA VAL A 42 0.79 3.80 -8.79
C VAL A 42 1.62 3.12 -9.91
N PRO A 43 1.91 1.80 -9.83
CA PRO A 43 2.61 1.06 -10.89
C PRO A 43 1.79 0.96 -12.19
N ASP A 44 2.46 0.66 -13.30
CA ASP A 44 1.79 0.36 -14.57
C ASP A 44 1.40 -1.12 -14.68
N ILE A 45 0.36 -1.50 -13.93
CA ILE A 45 -0.15 -2.89 -13.93
C ILE A 45 -0.78 -3.23 -15.29
N LYS A 46 -1.56 -2.31 -15.85
CA LYS A 46 -2.28 -2.53 -17.11
C LYS A 46 -1.36 -2.98 -18.25
N ASN A 47 -0.16 -2.39 -18.34
CA ASN A 47 0.81 -2.71 -19.39
C ASN A 47 1.87 -3.72 -18.94
N ASN A 48 1.76 -4.23 -17.70
CA ASN A 48 2.79 -5.07 -17.05
C ASN A 48 4.20 -4.44 -17.10
N ALA A 49 4.27 -3.11 -17.03
CA ALA A 49 5.50 -2.32 -17.08
C ALA A 49 5.86 -1.84 -15.68
N LEU A 50 6.41 -2.74 -14.87
CA LEU A 50 6.66 -2.51 -13.45
C LEU A 50 8.02 -1.86 -13.14
N ASP A 51 8.92 -1.70 -14.11
CA ASP A 51 10.14 -0.93 -13.94
C ASP A 51 9.97 0.47 -14.56
N PRO A 52 10.55 1.53 -13.97
CA PRO A 52 11.46 1.55 -12.80
C PRO A 52 10.77 1.48 -11.42
N TRP A 53 9.43 1.42 -11.34
CA TRP A 53 8.65 1.43 -10.09
C TRP A 53 9.17 0.40 -9.05
N ARG A 54 9.57 -0.83 -9.46
CA ARG A 54 10.12 -1.82 -8.53
C ARG A 54 11.35 -1.32 -7.78
N GLN A 55 12.24 -0.65 -8.49
CA GLN A 55 13.46 -0.10 -7.90
C GLN A 55 13.13 1.09 -6.97
N GLU A 56 12.19 1.92 -7.38
CA GLU A 56 11.73 3.08 -6.62
C GLU A 56 11.05 2.67 -5.31
N ILE A 57 10.19 1.64 -5.33
CA ILE A 57 9.54 1.08 -4.14
C ILE A 57 10.57 0.49 -3.18
N ARG A 58 11.57 -0.24 -3.69
CA ARG A 58 12.64 -0.77 -2.84
C ARG A 58 13.44 0.35 -2.16
N ALA A 59 13.72 1.43 -2.87
CA ALA A 59 14.42 2.59 -2.34
C ALA A 59 13.62 3.29 -1.23
N LEU A 60 12.31 3.47 -1.44
CA LEU A 60 11.42 4.05 -0.43
C LEU A 60 11.30 3.15 0.81
N ALA A 61 11.14 1.84 0.62
CA ALA A 61 10.99 0.87 1.69
C ALA A 61 12.22 0.71 2.59
N ALA A 62 13.40 1.20 2.14
CA ALA A 62 14.61 1.24 2.96
C ALA A 62 14.47 2.18 4.17
N TYR A 63 13.53 3.12 4.14
CA TYR A 63 13.29 4.03 5.25
C TYR A 63 12.26 3.43 6.24
N PRO A 64 12.60 3.32 7.54
CA PRO A 64 11.75 2.66 8.53
C PRO A 64 10.45 3.42 8.82
N ASN A 65 10.40 4.71 8.53
CA ASN A 65 9.23 5.57 8.69
C ASN A 65 8.28 5.55 7.46
N ALA A 66 8.62 4.77 6.40
CA ALA A 66 7.76 4.55 5.24
C ALA A 66 6.95 3.27 5.39
N PHE A 67 5.65 3.39 5.14
CA PHE A 67 4.64 2.32 5.10
C PHE A 67 3.97 2.33 3.73
N CYS A 68 3.28 1.26 3.37
CA CYS A 68 2.58 1.15 2.09
C CYS A 68 1.14 0.66 2.27
N LYS A 69 0.22 1.29 1.56
CA LYS A 69 -1.19 0.86 1.50
C LYS A 69 -1.39 -0.01 0.26
N MET A 70 -1.69 -1.28 0.48
CA MET A 70 -2.12 -2.22 -0.55
C MET A 70 -3.56 -1.88 -0.95
N SER A 71 -3.70 -0.92 -1.84
CA SER A 71 -4.97 -0.43 -2.37
C SER A 71 -4.80 0.00 -3.83
N GLY A 72 -5.89 0.25 -4.54
CA GLY A 72 -5.88 0.80 -5.90
C GLY A 72 -5.32 -0.11 -7.00
N ALA A 73 -4.87 -1.33 -6.72
CA ALA A 73 -4.24 -2.19 -7.72
C ALA A 73 -5.21 -2.53 -8.88
N ALA A 74 -6.48 -2.80 -8.58
CA ALA A 74 -7.49 -3.08 -9.59
C ALA A 74 -7.77 -1.87 -10.50
N THR A 75 -7.71 -0.65 -9.96
CA THR A 75 -7.91 0.59 -10.73
C THR A 75 -6.71 0.92 -11.63
N LEU A 76 -5.56 0.32 -11.37
CA LEU A 76 -4.33 0.45 -12.16
C LEU A 76 -4.19 -0.64 -13.23
N ALA A 77 -5.08 -1.64 -13.22
CA ALA A 77 -5.13 -2.73 -14.18
C ALA A 77 -6.13 -2.43 -15.31
N ASP A 78 -6.36 -3.39 -16.20
CA ASP A 78 -7.42 -3.28 -17.20
C ASP A 78 -8.79 -3.49 -16.52
N HIS A 79 -9.60 -2.45 -16.47
CA HIS A 79 -10.87 -2.44 -15.71
C HIS A 79 -11.87 -3.52 -16.15
N GLN A 80 -11.80 -3.99 -17.38
CA GLN A 80 -12.77 -4.95 -17.94
C GLN A 80 -12.30 -6.40 -17.79
N SER A 81 -10.99 -6.64 -17.80
CA SER A 81 -10.45 -7.99 -17.98
C SER A 81 -9.44 -8.44 -16.92
N TRP A 82 -9.08 -7.60 -15.94
CA TRP A 82 -8.08 -7.96 -14.94
C TRP A 82 -8.44 -9.23 -14.14
N LYS A 83 -7.41 -9.98 -13.80
CA LYS A 83 -7.45 -11.17 -12.95
C LYS A 83 -6.51 -10.98 -11.76
N PRO A 84 -6.67 -11.75 -10.66
CA PRO A 84 -5.75 -11.70 -9.52
C PRO A 84 -4.28 -11.89 -9.89
N GLU A 85 -4.00 -12.72 -10.92
CA GLU A 85 -2.66 -12.97 -11.42
C GLU A 85 -1.99 -11.73 -12.02
N ASP A 86 -2.77 -10.81 -12.60
CA ASP A 86 -2.25 -9.57 -13.18
C ASP A 86 -1.79 -8.59 -12.08
N LEU A 87 -2.40 -8.66 -10.91
CA LEU A 87 -2.09 -7.81 -9.77
C LEU A 87 -0.94 -8.37 -8.92
N GLN A 88 -0.79 -9.70 -8.89
CA GLN A 88 0.11 -10.42 -8.01
C GLN A 88 1.56 -9.90 -8.05
N PRO A 89 2.20 -9.66 -9.22
CA PRO A 89 3.59 -9.22 -9.26
C PRO A 89 3.84 -7.89 -8.53
N ALA A 90 2.87 -6.97 -8.56
CA ALA A 90 2.98 -5.69 -7.87
C ALA A 90 2.71 -5.85 -6.36
N LEU A 91 1.72 -6.64 -5.98
CA LEU A 91 1.35 -6.87 -4.58
C LEU A 91 2.45 -7.64 -3.83
N GLU A 92 3.00 -8.68 -4.42
CA GLU A 92 4.14 -9.44 -3.87
C GLU A 92 5.36 -8.55 -3.69
N HIS A 93 5.71 -7.75 -4.70
CA HIS A 93 6.85 -6.86 -4.61
C HIS A 93 6.73 -5.84 -3.46
N VAL A 94 5.54 -5.31 -3.20
CA VAL A 94 5.29 -4.42 -2.06
C VAL A 94 5.49 -5.16 -0.73
N ILE A 95 4.95 -6.39 -0.61
CA ILE A 95 5.14 -7.20 0.60
C ILE A 95 6.62 -7.54 0.80
N ASP A 96 7.34 -7.91 -0.25
CA ASP A 96 8.78 -8.20 -0.18
C ASP A 96 9.60 -7.00 0.28
N CYS A 97 9.20 -5.78 -0.10
CA CYS A 97 9.94 -4.57 0.24
C CYS A 97 9.58 -4.03 1.64
N PHE A 98 8.30 -3.96 2.00
CA PHE A 98 7.82 -3.36 3.24
C PHE A 98 7.58 -4.36 4.37
N GLY A 99 7.38 -5.64 4.04
CA GLY A 99 6.90 -6.65 4.97
C GLY A 99 5.45 -6.39 5.42
N PHE A 100 4.88 -7.35 6.14
CA PHE A 100 3.52 -7.21 6.67
C PHE A 100 3.40 -6.16 7.77
N GLU A 101 4.49 -5.88 8.50
CA GLU A 101 4.54 -4.89 9.57
C GLU A 101 4.38 -3.44 9.07
N ARG A 102 4.62 -3.21 7.78
CA ARG A 102 4.54 -1.89 7.17
C ARG A 102 3.65 -1.85 5.92
N THR A 103 2.87 -2.90 5.68
CA THR A 103 1.87 -2.96 4.61
C THR A 103 0.47 -3.07 5.20
N ALA A 104 -0.41 -2.13 4.85
CA ALA A 104 -1.81 -2.13 5.29
C ALA A 104 -2.76 -2.28 4.09
N PHE A 105 -3.80 -3.11 4.22
CA PHE A 105 -4.85 -3.21 3.22
C PHE A 105 -5.71 -1.94 3.17
N GLY A 106 -6.13 -1.55 1.97
CA GLY A 106 -7.09 -0.49 1.73
C GLY A 106 -8.01 -0.81 0.56
N SER A 107 -9.26 -0.37 0.64
CA SER A 107 -10.25 -0.63 -0.41
C SER A 107 -10.10 0.27 -1.64
N ASP A 108 -9.63 1.49 -1.44
CA ASP A 108 -9.71 2.58 -2.43
C ASP A 108 -11.16 2.95 -2.77
N TRP A 109 -12.10 2.67 -1.85
CA TRP A 109 -13.49 3.08 -2.03
C TRP A 109 -13.64 4.62 -1.91
N PRO A 110 -14.42 5.28 -2.77
CA PRO A 110 -15.28 4.72 -3.81
C PRO A 110 -14.60 4.57 -5.19
N VAL A 111 -13.34 5.00 -5.38
CA VAL A 111 -12.64 5.01 -6.66
C VAL A 111 -12.55 3.60 -7.27
N MET A 112 -12.35 2.58 -6.44
CA MET A 112 -12.30 1.19 -6.87
C MET A 112 -13.53 0.74 -7.67
N LEU A 113 -14.71 1.36 -7.46
CA LEU A 113 -15.94 0.99 -8.17
C LEU A 113 -15.86 1.22 -9.68
N SER A 114 -14.89 2.00 -10.15
CA SER A 114 -14.62 2.16 -11.58
C SER A 114 -14.04 0.90 -12.25
N ALA A 115 -13.45 0.00 -11.46
CA ALA A 115 -12.73 -1.18 -11.95
C ALA A 115 -13.23 -2.50 -11.37
N THR A 116 -13.90 -2.48 -10.21
CA THR A 116 -14.30 -3.70 -9.50
C THR A 116 -15.33 -3.44 -8.40
N ALA A 117 -16.00 -4.51 -7.93
CA ALA A 117 -16.76 -4.49 -6.68
C ALA A 117 -15.86 -4.79 -5.47
N TYR A 118 -16.23 -4.27 -4.29
CA TYR A 118 -15.45 -4.47 -3.06
C TYR A 118 -15.14 -5.94 -2.74
N PRO A 119 -16.13 -6.88 -2.81
CA PRO A 119 -15.84 -8.29 -2.52
C PRO A 119 -14.74 -8.88 -3.45
N ARG A 120 -14.82 -8.56 -4.75
CA ARG A 120 -13.84 -9.06 -5.73
C ARG A 120 -12.43 -8.52 -5.44
N TRP A 121 -12.29 -7.27 -5.00
CA TRP A 121 -10.99 -6.72 -4.60
C TRP A 121 -10.45 -7.43 -3.34
N VAL A 122 -11.31 -7.65 -2.34
CA VAL A 122 -10.92 -8.40 -1.14
C VAL A 122 -10.47 -9.81 -1.49
N GLU A 123 -11.24 -10.53 -2.34
CA GLU A 123 -10.88 -11.86 -2.82
C GLU A 123 -9.51 -11.88 -3.52
N ALA A 124 -9.23 -10.90 -4.38
CA ALA A 124 -7.95 -10.79 -5.07
C ALA A 124 -6.79 -10.52 -4.08
N ALA A 125 -6.99 -9.65 -3.09
CA ALA A 125 -6.00 -9.39 -2.06
C ALA A 125 -5.73 -10.62 -1.18
N VAL A 126 -6.79 -11.35 -0.78
CA VAL A 126 -6.67 -12.61 -0.04
C VAL A 126 -5.96 -13.67 -0.88
N TRP A 127 -6.27 -13.75 -2.16
CA TRP A 127 -5.63 -14.68 -3.09
C TRP A 127 -4.12 -14.39 -3.23
N ALA A 128 -3.72 -13.12 -3.31
CA ALA A 128 -2.31 -12.73 -3.39
C ALA A 128 -1.49 -13.22 -2.18
N VAL A 129 -2.11 -13.25 -0.99
CA VAL A 129 -1.47 -13.69 0.26
C VAL A 129 -1.92 -15.09 0.72
N ARG A 130 -2.42 -15.93 -0.20
CA ARG A 130 -3.00 -17.25 0.15
C ARG A 130 -2.02 -18.18 0.88
N GLY A 131 -0.71 -18.11 0.53
CA GLY A 131 0.35 -18.89 1.14
C GLY A 131 0.87 -18.35 2.49
N CYS A 132 0.43 -17.16 2.90
CA CYS A 132 0.92 -16.51 4.11
C CYS A 132 0.20 -17.04 5.38
N SER A 133 0.85 -16.90 6.53
CA SER A 133 0.32 -17.29 7.82
C SER A 133 -0.89 -16.45 8.24
N LYS A 134 -1.65 -16.92 9.23
CA LYS A 134 -2.75 -16.16 9.82
C LYS A 134 -2.28 -14.85 10.46
N ALA A 135 -1.09 -14.84 11.07
CA ALA A 135 -0.52 -13.66 11.70
C ALA A 135 -0.18 -12.58 10.65
N GLU A 136 0.47 -12.95 9.54
CA GLU A 136 0.78 -12.05 8.43
C GLU A 136 -0.49 -11.48 7.80
N LYS A 137 -1.50 -12.31 7.55
CA LYS A 137 -2.80 -11.85 7.05
C LYS A 137 -3.47 -10.87 8.01
N ARG A 138 -3.42 -11.14 9.31
CA ARG A 138 -3.95 -10.23 10.33
C ARG A 138 -3.20 -8.88 10.32
N ARG A 139 -1.87 -8.90 10.20
CA ARG A 139 -1.09 -7.66 10.04
C ARG A 139 -1.59 -6.85 8.84
N LEU A 140 -1.67 -7.46 7.66
CA LEU A 140 -2.08 -6.81 6.42
C LEU A 140 -3.49 -6.21 6.51
N PHE A 141 -4.46 -7.00 6.97
CA PHE A 141 -5.88 -6.62 6.91
C PHE A 141 -6.38 -5.84 8.13
N HIS A 142 -5.56 -5.72 9.19
CA HIS A 142 -6.00 -5.07 10.43
C HIS A 142 -4.86 -4.36 11.18
N ASP A 143 -3.90 -5.11 11.75
CA ASP A 143 -3.05 -4.61 12.82
C ASP A 143 -2.13 -3.46 12.36
N THR A 144 -1.59 -3.53 11.15
CA THR A 144 -0.71 -2.48 10.60
C THR A 144 -1.45 -1.15 10.42
N ALA A 145 -2.73 -1.17 10.02
CA ALA A 145 -3.53 0.05 9.96
C ALA A 145 -3.84 0.60 11.35
N VAL A 146 -4.18 -0.28 12.31
CA VAL A 146 -4.40 0.11 13.72
C VAL A 146 -3.17 0.81 14.29
N ASP A 147 -1.98 0.21 14.12
CA ASP A 147 -0.72 0.75 14.64
C ASP A 147 -0.31 2.06 13.95
N PHE A 148 -0.51 2.13 12.64
CA PHE A 148 -0.13 3.32 11.88
C PHE A 148 -1.02 4.52 12.20
N TYR A 149 -2.34 4.32 12.22
CA TYR A 149 -3.30 5.40 12.42
C TYR A 149 -3.69 5.62 13.88
N GLY A 150 -3.15 4.81 14.82
CA GLY A 150 -3.50 4.92 16.25
C GLY A 150 -4.98 4.66 16.51
N LEU A 151 -5.58 3.69 15.80
CA LEU A 151 -7.00 3.41 15.92
C LEU A 151 -7.31 2.76 17.28
N PRO A 152 -8.47 3.07 17.89
CA PRO A 152 -8.88 2.39 19.12
C PRO A 152 -9.08 0.88 18.84
N PRO A 153 -8.84 0.03 19.86
CA PRO A 153 -9.12 -1.40 19.69
C PRO A 153 -10.60 -1.62 19.35
N VAL A 154 -10.86 -2.52 18.39
CA VAL A 154 -12.23 -2.91 18.06
C VAL A 154 -12.84 -3.55 19.30
N LEU A 155 -13.89 -2.94 19.85
CA LEU A 155 -14.65 -3.53 20.92
C LEU A 155 -15.31 -4.81 20.35
N ASN A 156 -14.88 -5.97 20.85
CA ASN A 156 -15.58 -7.23 20.58
C ASN A 156 -16.95 -7.13 21.24
N THR A 157 -17.96 -6.81 20.43
CA THR A 157 -19.37 -6.88 20.85
C THR A 157 -19.91 -8.27 20.55
#